data_c48b75fc7896edda096a816f1effd625
#
_entry.id   c48b75fc7896edda096a816f1effd625
#
_cell.length_a   1.000
_cell.length_b   1.000
_cell.length_c   1.000
_cell.angle_alpha   90.00
_cell.angle_beta   90.00
_cell.angle_gamma   90.00
#
_symmetry.space_group_name_H-M   'P 1'
#
loop_
_entity.id
_entity.type
_entity.pdbx_description
1 polymer ?
#
loop_
_entity_poly.entity_id
_entity_poly.type
_entity_poly.pdbx_seq_one_letter_code
_entity_poly.pdbx_strand_id
1 'polypeptide(L)'
;MIFKRFIELFPEIAEKETRRITLRNDLQIPDGEYAFLDSFCEDKNCDCRRVYFDVIQIDPNHEPIYAATISYGWEKLDFYLSWSSYLPSKMATQMKGPILQPYQEQSRYAQRFLELFESKFLADPDYIERIKRHYALFKAKLGGKAIRKIYNWYDNSRFGVRFEAMNSPMMLPLRHPMPQVAR
;
A
#
# COMPACT_ATOMS: atom_id res chain seq x y z
N MET A 1 5.07 13.36 6.95
CA MET A 1 5.38 12.12 6.23
C MET A 1 4.39 12.00 5.11
N ILE A 2 4.85 11.95 3.87
CA ILE A 2 4.00 11.88 2.68
C ILE A 2 3.97 10.42 2.23
N PHE A 3 2.77 9.91 1.92
CA PHE A 3 2.54 8.57 1.39
C PHE A 3 2.12 8.66 -0.07
N LYS A 4 2.65 7.77 -0.88
CA LYS A 4 2.37 7.69 -2.30
C LYS A 4 1.82 6.31 -2.64
N ARG A 5 0.83 6.24 -3.51
CA ARG A 5 0.19 4.98 -3.91
C ARG A 5 1.16 4.10 -4.69
N PHE A 6 1.17 2.81 -4.38
CA PHE A 6 2.00 1.82 -5.07
C PHE A 6 1.68 1.75 -6.56
N ILE A 7 0.40 1.84 -6.92
CA ILE A 7 -0.08 1.82 -8.30
C ILE A 7 0.54 2.93 -9.17
N GLU A 8 0.92 4.06 -8.59
CA GLU A 8 1.55 5.16 -9.35
C GLU A 8 2.95 4.81 -9.87
N LEU A 9 3.65 3.90 -9.19
CA LEU A 9 4.99 3.46 -9.59
C LEU A 9 5.00 2.08 -10.26
N PHE A 10 4.01 1.23 -9.96
CA PHE A 10 3.91 -0.16 -10.40
C PHE A 10 2.48 -0.51 -10.82
N PRO A 11 1.91 0.16 -11.84
CA PRO A 11 0.51 -0.05 -12.24
C PRO A 11 0.19 -1.49 -12.62
N GLU A 12 1.06 -2.16 -13.38
CA GLU A 12 0.84 -3.54 -13.83
C GLU A 12 0.83 -4.57 -12.70
N ILE A 13 1.65 -4.35 -11.66
CA ILE A 13 1.66 -5.20 -10.46
C ILE A 13 0.42 -4.91 -9.62
N ALA A 14 0.12 -3.63 -9.40
CA ALA A 14 -1.02 -3.22 -8.62
C ALA A 14 -2.35 -3.70 -9.22
N GLU A 15 -2.50 -3.66 -10.54
CA GLU A 15 -3.70 -4.16 -11.23
C GLU A 15 -3.98 -5.64 -10.90
N LYS A 16 -2.93 -6.46 -10.87
CA LYS A 16 -3.03 -7.90 -10.60
C LYS A 16 -3.15 -8.25 -9.13
N GLU A 17 -2.55 -7.44 -8.26
CA GLU A 17 -2.33 -7.81 -6.86
C GLU A 17 -3.08 -6.95 -5.85
N THR A 18 -3.70 -5.84 -6.25
CA THR A 18 -4.56 -5.07 -5.36
C THR A 18 -5.67 -5.95 -4.83
N ARG A 19 -5.76 -6.07 -3.51
CA ARG A 19 -6.83 -6.84 -2.87
C ARG A 19 -8.16 -6.15 -3.09
N ARG A 20 -9.10 -6.91 -3.62
CA ARG A 20 -10.49 -6.50 -3.80
C ARG A 20 -11.40 -7.42 -3.03
N ILE A 21 -12.52 -6.89 -2.57
CA ILE A 21 -13.60 -7.66 -1.95
C ILE A 21 -14.94 -7.24 -2.56
N THR A 22 -15.78 -8.21 -2.83
CA THR A 22 -17.17 -7.96 -3.17
C THR A 22 -18.00 -8.19 -1.93
N LEU A 23 -18.73 -7.18 -1.49
CA LEU A 23 -19.66 -7.27 -0.36
C LEU A 23 -21.09 -7.31 -0.89
N ARG A 24 -21.87 -8.23 -0.34
CA ARG A 24 -23.29 -8.36 -0.59
C ARG A 24 -24.00 -8.69 0.71
N ASN A 25 -25.08 -7.96 0.98
CA ASN A 25 -25.89 -8.14 2.18
C ASN A 25 -25.11 -7.92 3.51
N ASP A 26 -24.03 -7.12 3.51
CA ASP A 26 -23.44 -6.68 4.75
C ASP A 26 -24.35 -5.63 5.39
N LEU A 27 -24.65 -5.78 6.68
CA LEU A 27 -25.63 -4.91 7.36
C LEU A 27 -25.12 -3.47 7.56
N GLN A 28 -23.81 -3.24 7.40
CA GLN A 28 -23.20 -1.96 7.71
C GLN A 28 -22.55 -1.29 6.49
N ILE A 29 -22.15 -2.05 5.49
CA ILE A 29 -21.49 -1.54 4.28
C ILE A 29 -22.39 -1.74 3.07
N PRO A 30 -22.58 -0.74 2.20
CA PRO A 30 -23.31 -0.91 0.95
C PRO A 30 -22.77 -2.05 0.09
N ASP A 31 -23.64 -2.70 -0.64
CA ASP A 31 -23.23 -3.68 -1.63
C ASP A 31 -22.32 -3.04 -2.67
N GLY A 32 -21.29 -3.75 -3.07
CA GLY A 32 -20.34 -3.26 -4.05
C GLY A 32 -19.01 -3.98 -4.07
N GLU A 33 -18.16 -3.57 -4.99
CA GLU A 33 -16.76 -3.99 -5.03
C GLU A 33 -15.88 -2.92 -4.37
N TYR A 34 -14.97 -3.35 -3.52
CA TYR A 34 -14.06 -2.46 -2.79
C TYR A 34 -12.62 -2.89 -3.00
N ALA A 35 -11.74 -1.92 -3.30
CA ALA A 35 -10.32 -2.14 -3.43
C ALA A 35 -9.55 -1.51 -2.25
N PHE A 36 -8.49 -2.19 -1.82
CA PHE A 36 -7.56 -1.73 -0.80
C PHE A 36 -6.25 -1.33 -1.49
N LEU A 37 -6.10 -0.04 -1.75
CA LEU A 37 -4.94 0.51 -2.46
C LEU A 37 -3.82 0.81 -1.48
N ASP A 38 -2.70 0.12 -1.63
CA ASP A 38 -1.54 0.31 -0.78
C ASP A 38 -0.78 1.60 -1.15
N SER A 39 -0.40 2.34 -0.11
CA SER A 39 0.43 3.54 -0.17
C SER A 39 1.59 3.42 0.80
N PHE A 40 2.77 3.86 0.39
CA PHE A 40 3.99 3.78 1.19
C PHE A 40 4.65 5.15 1.34
N CYS A 41 5.39 5.33 2.44
CA CYS A 41 6.18 6.53 2.70
C CYS A 41 7.21 6.76 1.57
N GLU A 42 7.17 7.95 0.94
CA GLU A 42 8.06 8.29 -0.18
C GLU A 42 9.44 8.80 0.25
N ASP A 43 9.68 9.02 1.54
CA ASP A 43 11.02 9.33 2.02
C ASP A 43 11.93 8.11 1.86
N LYS A 44 12.88 8.19 0.92
CA LYS A 44 13.84 7.12 0.62
C LYS A 44 14.71 6.69 1.80
N ASN A 45 14.90 7.55 2.80
CA ASN A 45 15.69 7.26 3.99
C ASN A 45 14.85 6.74 5.16
N CYS A 46 13.53 6.78 5.06
CA CYS A 46 12.62 6.32 6.09
C CYS A 46 12.42 4.81 6.01
N ASP A 47 12.66 4.09 7.10
CA ASP A 47 12.36 2.66 7.27
C ASP A 47 11.22 2.47 8.27
N CYS A 48 10.06 3.11 8.01
CA CYS A 48 8.91 3.03 8.92
C CYS A 48 8.16 1.70 8.86
N ARG A 49 8.35 0.87 7.82
CA ARG A 49 7.72 -0.44 7.61
C ARG A 49 6.22 -0.42 7.85
N ARG A 50 5.57 0.54 7.21
CA ARG A 50 4.13 0.80 7.32
C ARG A 50 3.52 0.94 5.94
N VAL A 51 2.25 0.61 5.89
CA VAL A 51 1.37 0.80 4.74
C VAL A 51 0.13 1.58 5.14
N TYR A 52 -0.36 2.43 4.26
CA TYR A 52 -1.71 2.98 4.32
C TYR A 52 -2.53 2.32 3.23
N PHE A 53 -3.73 1.88 3.56
CA PHE A 53 -4.70 1.37 2.62
C PHE A 53 -5.80 2.38 2.43
N ASP A 54 -5.89 2.93 1.23
CA ASP A 54 -7.08 3.66 0.80
C ASP A 54 -8.11 2.64 0.35
N VAL A 55 -9.19 2.52 1.10
CA VAL A 55 -10.34 1.68 0.74
C VAL A 55 -11.26 2.50 -0.13
N ILE A 56 -11.45 2.06 -1.37
CA ILE A 56 -12.32 2.73 -2.34
C ILE A 56 -13.40 1.77 -2.83
N GLN A 57 -14.63 2.25 -2.97
CA GLN A 57 -15.66 1.55 -3.71
C GLN A 57 -15.44 1.76 -5.20
N ILE A 58 -15.43 0.68 -5.97
CA ILE A 58 -15.26 0.70 -7.42
C ILE A 58 -16.64 0.55 -8.05
N ASP A 59 -17.01 1.51 -8.88
CA ASP A 59 -18.18 1.44 -9.74
C ASP A 59 -17.72 1.80 -11.17
N PRO A 60 -17.91 0.92 -12.17
CA PRO A 60 -17.50 1.19 -13.54
C PRO A 60 -18.16 2.44 -14.16
N ASN A 61 -19.29 2.88 -13.62
CA ASN A 61 -20.10 3.98 -14.17
C ASN A 61 -19.94 5.29 -13.40
N HIS A 62 -19.23 5.27 -12.27
CA HIS A 62 -19.09 6.43 -11.40
C HIS A 62 -17.65 6.59 -10.92
N GLU A 63 -17.29 7.80 -10.50
CA GLU A 63 -16.02 8.06 -9.85
C GLU A 63 -15.88 7.21 -8.56
N PRO A 64 -14.68 6.70 -8.26
CA PRO A 64 -14.46 5.90 -7.07
C PRO A 64 -14.84 6.64 -5.79
N ILE A 65 -15.62 5.97 -4.92
CA ILE A 65 -16.04 6.55 -3.63
C ILE A 65 -15.06 6.14 -2.55
N TYR A 66 -14.53 7.11 -1.86
CA TYR A 66 -13.61 6.91 -0.75
C TYR A 66 -14.36 6.39 0.48
N ALA A 67 -13.90 5.27 1.06
CA ALA A 67 -14.57 4.61 2.17
C ALA A 67 -13.78 4.68 3.48
N ALA A 68 -12.48 4.44 3.46
CA ALA A 68 -11.64 4.46 4.65
C ALA A 68 -10.16 4.61 4.32
N THR A 69 -9.37 5.10 5.28
CA THR A 69 -7.92 4.92 5.28
C THR A 69 -7.50 4.13 6.51
N ILE A 70 -6.89 2.97 6.28
CA ILE A 70 -6.37 2.09 7.34
C ILE A 70 -4.84 2.13 7.31
N SER A 71 -4.23 2.33 8.48
CA SER A 71 -2.78 2.27 8.66
C SER A 71 -2.38 0.98 9.34
N TYR A 72 -1.33 0.34 8.84
CA TYR A 72 -0.80 -0.89 9.41
C TYR A 72 0.72 -0.96 9.32
N GLY A 73 1.35 -1.42 10.40
CA GLY A 73 2.75 -1.76 10.47
C GLY A 73 2.93 -3.26 10.72
N TRP A 74 3.73 -3.92 9.92
CA TRP A 74 3.89 -5.40 9.98
C TRP A 74 4.96 -5.90 10.94
N GLU A 75 5.75 -5.00 11.53
CA GLU A 75 6.75 -5.40 12.52
C GLU A 75 6.15 -5.56 13.93
N LYS A 76 6.92 -6.14 14.83
CA LYS A 76 6.55 -6.21 16.25
C LYS A 76 6.52 -4.82 16.89
N LEU A 77 5.78 -4.65 17.97
CA LEU A 77 5.66 -3.36 18.65
C LEU A 77 7.02 -2.79 19.08
N ASP A 78 7.95 -3.64 19.50
CA ASP A 78 9.30 -3.24 19.92
C ASP A 78 10.08 -2.52 18.81
N PHE A 79 9.84 -2.90 17.54
CA PHE A 79 10.41 -2.17 16.42
C PHE A 79 9.94 -0.72 16.39
N TYR A 80 8.64 -0.49 16.58
CA TYR A 80 8.07 0.87 16.55
C TYR A 80 8.43 1.69 17.78
N LEU A 81 8.56 1.06 18.94
CA LEU A 81 9.06 1.69 20.15
C LEU A 81 10.51 2.18 19.98
N SER A 82 11.35 1.36 19.38
CA SER A 82 12.75 1.72 19.10
C SER A 82 12.87 2.74 17.96
N TRP A 83 12.09 2.57 16.89
CA TRP A 83 12.08 3.45 15.72
C TRP A 83 11.60 4.86 16.07
N SER A 84 10.66 4.97 16.99
CA SER A 84 10.07 6.23 17.45
C SER A 84 10.45 6.58 18.90
N SER A 85 11.67 6.25 19.31
CA SER A 85 12.13 6.40 20.70
C SER A 85 11.96 7.80 21.30
N TYR A 86 11.84 8.82 20.44
CA TYR A 86 11.57 10.21 20.82
C TYR A 86 10.06 10.53 20.92
N LEU A 87 9.17 9.60 20.58
CA LEU A 87 7.74 9.78 20.60
C LEU A 87 7.10 9.02 21.77
N PRO A 88 5.92 9.47 22.26
CA PRO A 88 5.18 8.72 23.27
C PRO A 88 4.86 7.28 22.82
N SER A 89 4.91 6.32 23.74
CA SER A 89 4.62 4.90 23.46
C SER A 89 3.25 4.66 22.79
N LYS A 90 2.26 5.51 23.10
CA LYS A 90 0.96 5.50 22.42
C LYS A 90 1.09 5.67 20.89
N MET A 91 2.02 6.51 20.45
CA MET A 91 2.25 6.69 19.01
C MET A 91 2.86 5.46 18.37
N ALA A 92 3.78 4.77 19.06
CA ALA A 92 4.32 3.49 18.56
C ALA A 92 3.21 2.44 18.38
N THR A 93 2.26 2.35 19.32
CA THR A 93 1.09 1.48 19.19
C THR A 93 0.23 1.87 17.99
N GLN A 94 -0.01 3.17 17.78
CA GLN A 94 -0.74 3.65 16.60
C GLN A 94 0.00 3.39 15.30
N MET A 95 1.33 3.47 15.31
CA MET A 95 2.15 3.14 14.14
C MET A 95 2.10 1.65 13.80
N LYS A 96 2.06 0.79 14.80
CA LYS A 96 1.86 -0.66 14.62
C LYS A 96 0.48 -0.94 14.01
N GLY A 97 -0.57 -0.31 14.52
CA GLY A 97 -1.95 -0.54 14.09
C GLY A 97 -2.40 -2.01 14.20
N PRO A 98 -3.42 -2.40 13.41
CA PRO A 98 -4.11 -1.55 12.43
C PRO A 98 -4.99 -0.50 13.10
N ILE A 99 -5.09 0.67 12.47
CA ILE A 99 -5.98 1.75 12.93
C ILE A 99 -6.56 2.51 11.73
N LEU A 100 -7.73 3.14 11.92
CA LEU A 100 -8.20 4.19 11.02
C LEU A 100 -7.32 5.43 11.17
N GLN A 101 -6.94 6.05 10.05
CA GLN A 101 -6.11 7.25 10.10
C GLN A 101 -6.92 8.47 10.58
N PRO A 102 -6.55 9.07 11.73
CA PRO A 102 -7.35 10.15 12.34
C PRO A 102 -7.32 11.46 11.55
N TYR A 103 -6.35 11.63 10.65
CA TYR A 103 -6.17 12.84 9.84
C TYR A 103 -6.66 12.69 8.40
N GLN A 104 -7.34 11.59 8.11
CA GLN A 104 -7.96 11.34 6.82
C GLN A 104 -9.47 11.27 6.97
N GLU A 105 -10.17 11.67 5.93
CA GLU A 105 -11.61 11.54 5.89
C GLU A 105 -12.01 10.07 5.94
N GLN A 106 -12.99 9.76 6.77
CA GLN A 106 -13.47 8.41 7.01
C GLN A 106 -14.98 8.36 6.75
N SER A 107 -15.42 7.37 5.98
CA SER A 107 -16.87 7.15 5.84
C SER A 107 -17.48 6.62 7.13
N ARG A 108 -18.80 6.65 7.23
CA ARG A 108 -19.54 6.02 8.34
C ARG A 108 -19.32 4.50 8.43
N TYR A 109 -18.78 3.88 7.39
CA TYR A 109 -18.51 2.45 7.32
C TYR A 109 -17.06 2.09 7.67
N ALA A 110 -16.20 3.08 7.89
CA ALA A 110 -14.76 2.88 8.01
C ALA A 110 -14.40 1.88 9.13
N GLN A 111 -15.11 1.92 10.26
CA GLN A 111 -14.89 0.98 11.35
C GLN A 111 -15.12 -0.47 10.91
N ARG A 112 -16.15 -0.72 10.12
CA ARG A 112 -16.45 -2.05 9.60
C ARG A 112 -15.38 -2.55 8.62
N PHE A 113 -14.80 -1.66 7.80
CA PHE A 113 -13.66 -2.00 6.96
C PHE A 113 -12.40 -2.33 7.78
N LEU A 114 -12.16 -1.66 8.89
CA LEU A 114 -11.07 -2.02 9.80
C LEU A 114 -11.25 -3.44 10.37
N GLU A 115 -12.44 -3.80 10.83
CA GLU A 115 -12.78 -5.15 11.31
C GLU A 115 -12.58 -6.23 10.23
N LEU A 116 -13.01 -5.95 8.99
CA LEU A 116 -12.78 -6.85 7.86
C LEU A 116 -11.29 -7.01 7.55
N PHE A 117 -10.53 -5.93 7.62
CA PHE A 117 -9.09 -5.95 7.44
C PHE A 117 -8.42 -6.83 8.50
N GLU A 118 -8.75 -6.63 9.77
CA GLU A 118 -8.22 -7.43 10.89
C GLU A 118 -8.56 -8.91 10.75
N SER A 119 -9.84 -9.22 10.52
CA SER A 119 -10.33 -10.59 10.56
C SER A 119 -10.00 -11.42 9.31
N LYS A 120 -9.89 -10.79 8.13
CA LYS A 120 -9.71 -11.49 6.86
C LYS A 120 -8.33 -11.30 6.26
N PHE A 121 -7.76 -10.08 6.33
CA PHE A 121 -6.52 -9.78 5.62
C PHE A 121 -5.30 -10.03 6.49
N LEU A 122 -5.33 -9.64 7.76
CA LEU A 122 -4.22 -9.93 8.67
C LEU A 122 -4.12 -11.41 9.05
N ALA A 123 -5.19 -12.18 8.86
CA ALA A 123 -5.19 -13.63 9.04
C ALA A 123 -4.55 -14.39 7.86
N ASP A 124 -4.28 -13.70 6.74
CA ASP A 124 -3.66 -14.26 5.54
C ASP A 124 -2.15 -13.92 5.50
N PRO A 125 -1.24 -14.88 5.80
CA PRO A 125 0.20 -14.63 5.79
C PRO A 125 0.72 -14.20 4.41
N ASP A 126 0.15 -14.72 3.32
CA ASP A 126 0.57 -14.40 1.95
C ASP A 126 0.23 -12.95 1.61
N TYR A 127 -0.86 -12.43 2.17
CA TYR A 127 -1.21 -11.02 2.04
C TYR A 127 -0.18 -10.11 2.70
N ILE A 128 0.28 -10.47 3.90
CA ILE A 128 1.32 -9.70 4.61
C ILE A 128 2.66 -9.75 3.87
N GLU A 129 3.05 -10.90 3.35
CA GLU A 129 4.27 -11.02 2.55
C GLU A 129 4.17 -10.22 1.25
N ARG A 130 3.01 -10.17 0.61
CA ARG A 130 2.75 -9.30 -0.54
C ARG A 130 2.98 -7.83 -0.19
N ILE A 131 2.43 -7.34 0.92
CA ILE A 131 2.62 -5.95 1.37
C ILE A 131 4.10 -5.63 1.57
N LYS A 132 4.85 -6.53 2.22
CA LYS A 132 6.29 -6.38 2.43
C LYS A 132 7.06 -6.32 1.11
N ARG A 133 6.68 -7.16 0.14
CA ARG A 133 7.28 -7.16 -1.20
C ARG A 133 6.97 -5.86 -1.95
N HIS A 134 5.73 -5.36 -1.91
CA HIS A 134 5.37 -4.07 -2.49
C HIS A 134 6.18 -2.93 -1.87
N TYR A 135 6.33 -2.91 -0.55
CA TYR A 135 7.18 -1.94 0.14
C TYR A 135 8.64 -2.01 -0.35
N ALA A 136 9.20 -3.21 -0.48
CA ALA A 136 10.57 -3.39 -0.96
C ALA A 136 10.74 -2.84 -2.38
N LEU A 137 9.85 -3.19 -3.30
CA LEU A 137 9.82 -2.67 -4.68
C LEU A 137 9.71 -1.15 -4.70
N PHE A 138 8.79 -0.60 -3.90
CA PHE A 138 8.56 0.83 -3.80
C PHE A 138 9.81 1.58 -3.33
N LYS A 139 10.44 1.11 -2.24
CA LYS A 139 11.69 1.71 -1.73
C LYS A 139 12.84 1.56 -2.72
N ALA A 140 12.95 0.44 -3.44
CA ALA A 140 13.93 0.25 -4.51
C ALA A 140 13.81 1.32 -5.57
N LYS A 141 12.60 1.56 -6.04
CA LYS A 141 12.32 2.55 -7.09
C LYS A 141 12.71 3.97 -6.67
N LEU A 142 12.59 4.29 -5.39
CA LEU A 142 12.99 5.58 -4.83
C LEU A 142 14.52 5.71 -4.60
N GLY A 143 15.31 4.67 -4.81
CA GLY A 143 16.75 4.65 -4.53
C GLY A 143 17.07 4.61 -3.04
N GLY A 144 16.17 4.08 -2.21
CA GLY A 144 16.35 3.97 -0.75
C GLY A 144 17.42 2.97 -0.33
N LYS A 145 18.17 3.30 0.72
CA LYS A 145 19.23 2.43 1.27
C LYS A 145 18.69 1.24 2.08
N ALA A 146 17.44 1.28 2.53
CA ALA A 146 16.79 0.25 3.35
C ALA A 146 16.72 -1.14 2.68
N ILE A 147 16.98 -1.22 1.41
CA ILE A 147 16.70 -2.35 0.53
C ILE A 147 17.71 -3.47 0.64
N ARG A 148 18.99 -3.19 0.89
CA ARG A 148 20.01 -4.26 0.92
C ARG A 148 19.72 -5.37 1.93
N LYS A 149 19.10 -5.04 3.09
CA LYS A 149 18.70 -6.07 4.08
C LYS A 149 17.46 -6.86 3.67
N ILE A 150 16.52 -6.22 2.97
CA ILE A 150 15.26 -6.85 2.53
C ILE A 150 15.53 -7.77 1.34
N TYR A 151 16.38 -7.38 0.40
CA TYR A 151 16.77 -8.21 -0.74
C TYR A 151 17.44 -9.53 -0.33
N ASN A 152 18.37 -9.49 0.63
CA ASN A 152 19.01 -10.70 1.12
C ASN A 152 18.04 -11.68 1.81
N TRP A 153 16.89 -11.21 2.25
CA TRP A 153 15.84 -12.04 2.83
C TRP A 153 14.94 -12.65 1.75
N TYR A 154 14.67 -11.93 0.66
CA TYR A 154 13.85 -12.42 -0.46
C TYR A 154 14.58 -13.38 -1.39
N ASP A 155 15.88 -13.19 -1.60
CA ASP A 155 16.70 -14.05 -2.47
C ASP A 155 16.84 -15.49 -1.92
N ASN A 156 16.60 -15.68 -0.61
CA ASN A 156 16.61 -16.98 0.05
C ASN A 156 15.24 -17.64 0.24
N SER A 157 14.14 -16.97 -0.11
CA SER A 157 12.78 -17.51 0.06
C SER A 157 12.11 -17.77 -1.28
N ARG A 158 11.88 -19.02 -1.62
CA ARG A 158 10.92 -19.73 -2.50
C ARG A 158 10.37 -19.09 -3.79
N PHE A 159 10.59 -17.81 -4.08
CA PHE A 159 10.10 -17.16 -5.30
C PHE A 159 11.28 -16.74 -6.17
N GLY A 160 11.72 -17.64 -7.06
CA GLY A 160 12.84 -17.44 -7.99
C GLY A 160 12.59 -16.32 -9.04
N VAL A 161 12.44 -15.10 -8.61
CA VAL A 161 12.48 -13.93 -9.47
C VAL A 161 13.91 -13.40 -9.44
N ARG A 162 14.72 -13.80 -10.42
CA ARG A 162 15.99 -13.12 -10.72
C ARG A 162 15.68 -11.72 -11.21
N PHE A 163 15.96 -10.74 -10.39
CA PHE A 163 16.08 -9.36 -10.86
C PHE A 163 17.45 -9.20 -11.52
N GLU A 164 17.49 -9.29 -12.83
CA GLU A 164 18.60 -8.72 -13.59
C GLU A 164 18.59 -7.22 -13.37
N ALA A 165 19.76 -6.70 -13.04
CA ALA A 165 19.94 -5.28 -12.75
C ALA A 165 19.37 -4.44 -13.90
N MET A 166 18.32 -3.70 -13.66
CA MET A 166 17.75 -2.72 -14.58
C MET A 166 18.67 -1.49 -14.67
N ASN A 167 19.87 -1.68 -15.17
CA ASN A 167 20.79 -0.63 -15.64
C ASN A 167 20.80 -0.59 -17.18
N SER A 168 19.64 -0.49 -17.79
CA SER A 168 19.55 -0.10 -19.20
C SER A 168 18.83 1.23 -19.31
N PRO A 169 19.38 2.22 -20.01
CA PRO A 169 18.70 3.48 -20.27
C PRO A 169 17.50 3.19 -21.17
N MET A 170 16.29 3.28 -20.61
CA MET A 170 15.07 3.25 -21.40
C MET A 170 15.05 4.44 -22.34
N MET A 171 15.12 4.16 -23.63
CA MET A 171 14.74 5.10 -24.69
C MET A 171 13.30 5.57 -24.45
N LEU A 172 13.13 6.88 -24.38
CA LEU A 172 11.83 7.54 -24.35
C LEU A 172 11.04 7.19 -25.62
N PRO A 173 9.80 6.73 -25.55
CA PRO A 173 8.96 6.64 -26.72
C PRO A 173 8.55 8.04 -27.21
N LEU A 174 8.63 8.22 -28.50
CA LEU A 174 8.34 9.38 -29.30
C LEU A 174 6.97 9.99 -28.97
N ARG A 175 6.95 11.32 -28.82
CA ARG A 175 5.75 12.16 -28.73
C ARG A 175 4.82 11.89 -29.92
N HIS A 176 3.58 11.48 -29.66
CA HIS A 176 2.51 11.59 -30.64
C HIS A 176 2.07 13.07 -30.75
N PRO A 177 1.90 13.61 -31.96
CA PRO A 177 1.39 14.96 -32.14
C PRO A 177 -0.11 15.02 -31.79
N MET A 178 -0.50 16.06 -31.08
CA MET A 178 -1.89 16.35 -30.79
C MET A 178 -2.65 16.66 -32.08
N PRO A 179 -3.93 16.27 -32.22
CA PRO A 179 -4.75 16.66 -33.33
C PRO A 179 -5.06 18.17 -33.26
N GLN A 180 -4.84 18.86 -34.38
CA GLN A 180 -5.23 20.26 -34.53
C GLN A 180 -6.75 20.37 -34.61
N VAL A 181 -7.33 21.18 -33.73
CA VAL A 181 -8.74 21.60 -33.81
C VAL A 181 -8.84 22.61 -34.94
N ALA A 182 -9.57 22.26 -36.00
CA ALA A 182 -9.94 23.17 -37.07
C ALA A 182 -10.95 24.22 -36.54
N ARG A 183 -10.74 25.48 -36.94
CA ARG A 183 -11.66 26.65 -36.70
C ARG A 183 -12.93 26.50 -37.53
#